data_0ec4f3a5be949593db62f6ff78585ea8
#
_entry.id   0ec4f3a5be949593db62f6ff78585ea8
#
_cell.length_a   1.000
_cell.length_b   1.000
_cell.length_c   1.000
_cell.angle_alpha   90.00
_cell.angle_beta   90.00
_cell.angle_gamma   90.00
#
_symmetry.space_group_name_H-M   'P 1'
#
loop_
_entity.id
_entity.type
_entity.pdbx_description
1 polymer ?
#
loop_
_entity_poly.entity_id
_entity_poly.type
_entity_poly.pdbx_seq_one_letter_code
_entity_poly.pdbx_strand_id
1 'polypeptide(L)'
;MSEHYRRAENLEKILAKIDGLSGDLSPDSLAPLDQFHSGGLAASRELARLAAIKPGESVLDVGCGVGGPARLLAAEHGAKVRAIDLSGDFIAIARALSKKSGIAVEFEAADALKLPFGDGSFDLVWTQHASMNIADKTRLYREMRRVLRPGGRMVFHDLLAGDKAEPLQFPVPWADGPDESFLIAAKDLRQLLPRCGFRETLWQDRTAATIAFFDKPAATPATPPPLGIHLLLGPDFPKMAANLRQNLASGRVAAAMGVYGAAPMHG
;
A
#
# COMPACT_ATOMS: atom_id res chain seq x y z
N MET A 1 16.68 1.58 -2.76
CA MET A 1 15.88 1.08 -1.63
C MET A 1 16.44 1.74 -0.38
N SER A 2 15.61 2.46 0.39
CA SER A 2 16.09 3.11 1.60
C SER A 2 16.53 2.07 2.64
N GLU A 3 17.47 2.43 3.50
CA GLU A 3 17.91 1.57 4.60
C GLU A 3 16.77 1.25 5.58
N HIS A 4 15.73 2.07 5.57
CA HIS A 4 14.54 1.94 6.39
C HIS A 4 13.89 0.54 6.30
N TYR A 5 13.75 -0.01 5.08
CA TYR A 5 13.14 -1.34 4.86
C TYR A 5 14.12 -2.52 5.03
N ARG A 6 15.39 -2.27 5.39
CA ARG A 6 16.36 -3.32 5.75
C ARG A 6 16.31 -3.72 7.23
N ARG A 7 15.39 -3.17 8.02
CA ARG A 7 15.21 -3.46 9.45
C ARG A 7 14.43 -4.75 9.71
N ALA A 8 13.86 -5.37 8.67
CA ALA A 8 13.23 -6.66 8.82
C ALA A 8 14.17 -7.64 9.55
N GLU A 9 13.64 -8.47 10.45
CA GLU A 9 14.34 -9.66 10.91
C GLU A 9 14.90 -10.37 9.67
N ASN A 10 16.06 -11.00 9.83
CA ASN A 10 16.67 -11.75 8.73
C ASN A 10 15.59 -12.49 7.93
N LEU A 11 15.51 -12.25 6.63
CA LEU A 11 14.54 -12.85 5.71
C LEU A 11 14.35 -14.35 5.93
N GLU A 12 15.45 -15.08 6.17
CA GLU A 12 15.43 -16.52 6.45
C GLU A 12 14.56 -16.87 7.67
N LYS A 13 14.65 -16.08 8.74
CA LYS A 13 13.84 -16.30 9.95
C LYS A 13 12.35 -16.05 9.70
N ILE A 14 12.02 -15.02 8.90
CA ILE A 14 10.63 -14.73 8.53
C ILE A 14 10.08 -15.87 7.68
N LEU A 15 10.86 -16.31 6.68
CA LEU A 15 10.45 -17.42 5.81
C LEU A 15 10.27 -18.72 6.59
N ALA A 16 11.15 -19.02 7.56
CA ALA A 16 11.00 -20.19 8.44
C ALA A 16 9.73 -20.10 9.32
N LYS A 17 9.40 -18.91 9.85
CA LYS A 17 8.13 -18.70 10.57
C LYS A 17 6.92 -18.92 9.68
N ILE A 18 6.95 -18.44 8.43
CA ILE A 18 5.88 -18.64 7.45
C ILE A 18 5.72 -20.13 7.11
N ASP A 19 6.83 -20.83 6.93
CA ASP A 19 6.81 -22.28 6.63
C ASP A 19 6.19 -23.09 7.78
N GLY A 20 6.41 -22.67 9.01
CA GLY A 20 5.80 -23.25 10.21
C GLY A 20 4.30 -22.95 10.41
N LEU A 21 3.69 -22.08 9.60
CA LEU A 21 2.28 -21.74 9.74
C LEU A 21 1.39 -22.93 9.40
N SER A 22 0.31 -23.08 10.16
CA SER A 22 -0.74 -24.07 9.94
C SER A 22 -2.12 -23.50 10.26
N GLY A 23 -3.16 -24.13 9.80
CA GLY A 23 -4.55 -23.70 10.04
C GLY A 23 -5.06 -22.72 8.98
N ASP A 24 -5.96 -21.82 9.40
CA ASP A 24 -6.53 -20.82 8.51
C ASP A 24 -5.49 -19.74 8.14
N LEU A 25 -5.23 -19.58 6.84
CA LEU A 25 -4.36 -18.58 6.26
C LEU A 25 -5.14 -17.63 5.32
N SER A 26 -6.37 -17.35 5.69
CA SER A 26 -7.23 -16.36 5.02
C SER A 26 -6.63 -14.93 5.15
N PRO A 27 -7.12 -13.97 4.34
CA PRO A 27 -6.73 -12.57 4.51
C PRO A 27 -6.96 -12.02 5.92
N ASP A 28 -7.98 -12.50 6.64
CA ASP A 28 -8.24 -12.09 8.02
C ASP A 28 -7.15 -12.56 8.99
N SER A 29 -6.73 -13.82 8.88
CA SER A 29 -5.72 -14.40 9.77
C SER A 29 -4.31 -13.86 9.50
N LEU A 30 -4.00 -13.49 8.25
CA LEU A 30 -2.72 -12.90 7.86
C LEU A 30 -2.63 -11.39 8.06
N ALA A 31 -3.77 -10.70 8.27
CA ALA A 31 -3.84 -9.25 8.37
C ALA A 31 -2.88 -8.60 9.39
N PRO A 32 -2.58 -9.20 10.56
CA PRO A 32 -1.61 -8.63 11.50
C PRO A 32 -0.18 -8.49 10.93
N LEU A 33 0.18 -9.31 9.94
CA LEU A 33 1.47 -9.28 9.27
C LEU A 33 1.44 -8.44 8.00
N ASP A 34 0.39 -8.58 7.18
CA ASP A 34 0.43 -8.19 5.77
C ASP A 34 -0.42 -6.97 5.40
N GLN A 35 -1.15 -6.39 6.35
CA GLN A 35 -1.93 -5.16 6.16
C GLN A 35 -1.28 -3.99 6.92
N PHE A 36 -0.04 -3.64 6.55
CA PHE A 36 0.71 -2.63 7.28
C PHE A 36 0.57 -1.20 6.73
N HIS A 37 -0.62 -0.89 6.27
CA HIS A 37 -1.09 0.47 6.03
C HIS A 37 -2.12 0.89 7.08
N SER A 38 -2.35 2.18 7.23
CA SER A 38 -3.35 2.69 8.19
C SER A 38 -4.75 2.18 7.85
N GLY A 39 -5.52 1.84 8.87
CA GLY A 39 -6.85 1.26 8.73
C GLY A 39 -6.86 -0.25 8.48
N GLY A 40 -5.71 -0.88 8.20
CA GLY A 40 -5.56 -2.33 8.05
C GLY A 40 -6.55 -2.95 7.08
N LEU A 41 -6.91 -4.20 7.31
CA LEU A 41 -7.81 -4.98 6.44
C LEU A 41 -9.14 -4.27 6.11
N ALA A 42 -9.70 -3.53 7.08
CA ALA A 42 -10.95 -2.79 6.86
C ALA A 42 -10.79 -1.69 5.79
N ALA A 43 -9.65 -1.01 5.76
CA ALA A 43 -9.37 0.00 4.74
C ALA A 43 -9.17 -0.63 3.36
N SER A 44 -8.53 -1.80 3.26
CA SER A 44 -8.41 -2.53 1.99
C SER A 44 -9.79 -2.97 1.47
N ARG A 45 -10.65 -3.50 2.32
CA ARG A 45 -12.02 -3.89 1.93
C ARG A 45 -12.85 -2.68 1.51
N GLU A 46 -12.72 -1.55 2.20
CA GLU A 46 -13.39 -0.31 1.81
C GLU A 46 -12.92 0.19 0.45
N LEU A 47 -11.61 0.24 0.23
CA LEU A 47 -11.05 0.66 -1.06
C LEU A 47 -11.47 -0.28 -2.20
N ALA A 48 -11.53 -1.60 -1.96
CA ALA A 48 -12.00 -2.59 -2.93
C ALA A 48 -13.48 -2.37 -3.29
N ARG A 49 -14.31 -2.05 -2.31
CA ARG A 49 -15.71 -1.68 -2.54
C ARG A 49 -15.83 -0.40 -3.38
N LEU A 50 -15.03 0.63 -3.08
CA LEU A 50 -15.00 1.88 -3.85
C LEU A 50 -14.47 1.65 -5.27
N ALA A 51 -13.53 0.74 -5.44
CA ALA A 51 -13.01 0.33 -6.73
C ALA A 51 -14.05 -0.42 -7.59
N ALA A 52 -15.13 -0.94 -6.99
CA ALA A 52 -16.15 -1.75 -7.66
C ALA A 52 -15.55 -2.89 -8.50
N ILE A 53 -14.66 -3.67 -7.89
CA ILE A 53 -13.91 -4.74 -8.55
C ILE A 53 -14.87 -5.85 -8.99
N LYS A 54 -14.68 -6.33 -10.22
CA LYS A 54 -15.46 -7.44 -10.80
C LYS A 54 -14.61 -8.71 -10.85
N PRO A 55 -15.21 -9.89 -10.66
CA PRO A 55 -14.50 -11.14 -10.84
C PRO A 55 -13.84 -11.24 -12.23
N GLY A 56 -12.60 -11.72 -12.24
CA GLY A 56 -11.81 -11.88 -13.46
C GLY A 56 -11.10 -10.62 -13.97
N GLU A 57 -11.32 -9.44 -13.37
CA GLU A 57 -10.55 -8.23 -13.73
C GLU A 57 -9.05 -8.42 -13.50
N SER A 58 -8.25 -7.90 -14.42
CA SER A 58 -6.79 -7.84 -14.31
C SER A 58 -6.40 -6.65 -13.44
N VAL A 59 -5.81 -6.90 -12.28
CA VAL A 59 -5.40 -5.88 -11.31
C VAL A 59 -3.90 -5.85 -11.16
N LEU A 60 -3.31 -4.66 -11.19
CA LEU A 60 -1.92 -4.41 -10.81
C LEU A 60 -1.88 -3.74 -9.43
N ASP A 61 -1.25 -4.38 -8.44
CA ASP A 61 -0.95 -3.79 -7.13
C ASP A 61 0.47 -3.23 -7.14
N VAL A 62 0.60 -1.89 -7.04
CA VAL A 62 1.88 -1.16 -7.12
C VAL A 62 2.33 -0.76 -5.72
N GLY A 63 3.49 -1.28 -5.30
CA GLY A 63 3.98 -1.14 -3.93
C GLY A 63 3.27 -2.12 -2.99
N CYS A 64 3.21 -3.38 -3.38
CA CYS A 64 2.40 -4.39 -2.71
C CYS A 64 2.93 -4.85 -1.35
N GLY A 65 4.16 -4.46 -0.98
CA GLY A 65 4.82 -4.95 0.22
C GLY A 65 4.86 -6.47 0.26
N VAL A 66 4.36 -7.06 1.34
CA VAL A 66 4.26 -8.52 1.49
C VAL A 66 2.94 -9.11 0.98
N GLY A 67 2.18 -8.34 0.18
CA GLY A 67 1.08 -8.81 -0.66
C GLY A 67 -0.27 -9.00 0.02
N GLY A 68 -0.53 -8.39 1.16
CA GLY A 68 -1.82 -8.49 1.87
C GLY A 68 -3.01 -8.03 1.01
N PRO A 69 -3.04 -6.78 0.53
CA PRO A 69 -4.09 -6.31 -0.36
C PRO A 69 -4.23 -7.16 -1.63
N ALA A 70 -3.11 -7.56 -2.25
CA ALA A 70 -3.13 -8.39 -3.45
C ALA A 70 -3.84 -9.74 -3.21
N ARG A 71 -3.54 -10.42 -2.08
CA ARG A 71 -4.22 -11.67 -1.70
C ARG A 71 -5.70 -11.46 -1.40
N LEU A 72 -6.05 -10.37 -0.73
CA LEU A 72 -7.46 -10.00 -0.49
C LEU A 72 -8.23 -9.85 -1.79
N LEU A 73 -7.69 -9.11 -2.76
CA LEU A 73 -8.34 -8.87 -4.05
C LEU A 73 -8.54 -10.17 -4.84
N ALA A 74 -7.57 -11.08 -4.79
CA ALA A 74 -7.69 -12.39 -5.43
C ALA A 74 -8.74 -13.27 -4.72
N ALA A 75 -8.69 -13.35 -3.38
CA ALA A 75 -9.53 -14.26 -2.61
C ALA A 75 -10.99 -13.79 -2.50
N GLU A 76 -11.21 -12.50 -2.21
CA GLU A 76 -12.57 -12.00 -1.92
C GLU A 76 -13.27 -11.46 -3.17
N HIS A 77 -12.52 -11.00 -4.19
CA HIS A 77 -13.11 -10.40 -5.39
C HIS A 77 -12.89 -11.22 -6.66
N GLY A 78 -12.14 -12.35 -6.60
CA GLY A 78 -11.86 -13.17 -7.78
C GLY A 78 -11.04 -12.44 -8.85
N ALA A 79 -10.27 -11.42 -8.47
CA ALA A 79 -9.42 -10.68 -9.38
C ALA A 79 -8.19 -11.49 -9.79
N LYS A 80 -7.69 -11.27 -11.01
CA LYS A 80 -6.40 -11.76 -11.49
C LYS A 80 -5.33 -10.73 -11.14
N VAL A 81 -4.61 -10.97 -10.04
CA VAL A 81 -3.71 -9.96 -9.47
C VAL A 81 -2.27 -10.23 -9.85
N ARG A 82 -1.62 -9.21 -10.41
CA ARG A 82 -0.17 -9.05 -10.46
C ARG A 82 0.23 -7.96 -9.47
N ALA A 83 1.35 -8.15 -8.78
CA ALA A 83 1.75 -7.26 -7.70
C ALA A 83 3.25 -7.01 -7.75
N ILE A 84 3.65 -5.78 -7.60
CA ILE A 84 5.06 -5.39 -7.63
C ILE A 84 5.46 -4.63 -6.38
N ASP A 85 6.70 -4.84 -5.98
CA ASP A 85 7.39 -4.02 -4.99
C ASP A 85 8.87 -3.88 -5.38
N LEU A 86 9.51 -2.80 -4.94
CA LEU A 86 10.93 -2.58 -5.18
C LEU A 86 11.80 -3.53 -4.33
N SER A 87 11.27 -3.97 -3.17
CA SER A 87 11.96 -4.86 -2.24
C SER A 87 11.86 -6.32 -2.67
N GLY A 88 12.99 -6.90 -3.10
CA GLY A 88 13.08 -8.34 -3.39
C GLY A 88 12.74 -9.21 -2.19
N ASP A 89 13.07 -8.77 -0.96
CA ASP A 89 12.78 -9.47 0.28
C ASP A 89 11.27 -9.49 0.57
N PHE A 90 10.57 -8.37 0.38
CA PHE A 90 9.11 -8.33 0.50
C PHE A 90 8.43 -9.22 -0.53
N ILE A 91 8.93 -9.24 -1.76
CA ILE A 91 8.43 -10.15 -2.80
C ILE A 91 8.67 -11.63 -2.45
N ALA A 92 9.81 -11.97 -1.86
CA ALA A 92 10.07 -13.33 -1.39
C ALA A 92 9.06 -13.74 -0.28
N ILE A 93 8.81 -12.87 0.68
CA ILE A 93 7.82 -13.07 1.74
C ILE A 93 6.40 -13.17 1.14
N ALA A 94 6.03 -12.29 0.21
CA ALA A 94 4.73 -12.29 -0.45
C ALA A 94 4.45 -13.61 -1.19
N ARG A 95 5.45 -14.11 -1.92
CA ARG A 95 5.40 -15.42 -2.60
C ARG A 95 5.24 -16.59 -1.63
N ALA A 96 5.99 -16.57 -0.52
CA ALA A 96 5.91 -17.61 0.51
C ALA A 96 4.52 -17.64 1.16
N LEU A 97 3.95 -16.48 1.51
CA LEU A 97 2.61 -16.37 2.07
C LEU A 97 1.53 -16.83 1.08
N SER A 98 1.61 -16.45 -0.20
CA SER A 98 0.66 -16.88 -1.23
C SER A 98 0.74 -18.38 -1.49
N LYS A 99 1.94 -18.95 -1.56
CA LYS A 99 2.13 -20.39 -1.67
C LYS A 99 1.51 -21.11 -0.48
N LYS A 100 1.73 -20.61 0.73
CA LYS A 100 1.27 -21.24 1.96
C LYS A 100 -0.26 -21.14 2.14
N SER A 101 -0.85 -20.00 1.77
CA SER A 101 -2.31 -19.78 1.83
C SER A 101 -3.09 -20.38 0.65
N GLY A 102 -2.41 -20.81 -0.42
CA GLY A 102 -3.07 -21.28 -1.64
C GLY A 102 -3.75 -20.17 -2.46
N ILE A 103 -3.58 -18.89 -2.10
CA ILE A 103 -4.15 -17.75 -2.83
C ILE A 103 -3.22 -17.34 -3.96
N ALA A 104 -3.68 -17.49 -5.21
CA ALA A 104 -2.88 -17.24 -6.39
C ALA A 104 -2.72 -15.72 -6.66
N VAL A 105 -1.48 -15.24 -6.59
CA VAL A 105 -1.06 -13.88 -6.98
C VAL A 105 0.31 -13.98 -7.64
N GLU A 106 0.52 -13.24 -8.73
CA GLU A 106 1.82 -13.13 -9.38
C GLU A 106 2.61 -11.95 -8.78
N PHE A 107 3.75 -12.23 -8.13
CA PHE A 107 4.60 -11.21 -7.52
C PHE A 107 5.91 -11.04 -8.27
N GLU A 108 6.33 -9.79 -8.48
CA GLU A 108 7.58 -9.45 -9.17
C GLU A 108 8.30 -8.28 -8.48
N ALA A 109 9.62 -8.39 -8.31
CA ALA A 109 10.43 -7.26 -7.85
C ALA A 109 10.65 -6.30 -9.03
N ALA A 110 10.06 -5.09 -8.94
CA ALA A 110 10.10 -4.12 -10.02
C ALA A 110 10.00 -2.68 -9.52
N ASP A 111 10.49 -1.75 -10.35
CA ASP A 111 10.41 -0.31 -10.10
C ASP A 111 9.09 0.25 -10.63
N ALA A 112 8.31 0.89 -9.76
CA ALA A 112 7.06 1.56 -10.13
C ALA A 112 7.25 2.72 -11.12
N LEU A 113 8.47 3.25 -11.24
CA LEU A 113 8.83 4.28 -12.22
C LEU A 113 9.13 3.71 -13.62
N LYS A 114 9.18 2.37 -13.75
CA LYS A 114 9.40 1.66 -15.01
C LYS A 114 8.70 0.30 -14.95
N LEU A 115 7.39 0.30 -15.05
CA LEU A 115 6.58 -0.90 -14.94
C LEU A 115 6.90 -1.91 -16.06
N PRO A 116 7.19 -3.20 -15.75
CA PRO A 116 7.60 -4.20 -16.72
C PRO A 116 6.40 -4.78 -17.52
N PHE A 117 5.37 -3.98 -17.72
CA PHE A 117 4.13 -4.38 -18.39
C PHE A 117 3.87 -3.53 -19.63
N GLY A 118 3.24 -4.12 -20.63
CA GLY A 118 2.80 -3.42 -21.84
C GLY A 118 1.68 -2.41 -21.55
N ASP A 119 1.48 -1.50 -22.49
CA ASP A 119 0.39 -0.52 -22.43
C ASP A 119 -0.97 -1.22 -22.40
N GLY A 120 -1.91 -0.70 -21.60
CA GLY A 120 -3.27 -1.21 -21.56
C GLY A 120 -3.39 -2.67 -21.09
N SER A 121 -2.55 -3.13 -20.19
CA SER A 121 -2.53 -4.51 -19.68
C SER A 121 -3.56 -4.77 -18.56
N PHE A 122 -4.00 -3.74 -17.85
CA PHE A 122 -4.80 -3.88 -16.63
C PHE A 122 -6.11 -3.11 -16.69
N ASP A 123 -7.14 -3.67 -16.04
CA ASP A 123 -8.44 -3.02 -15.83
C ASP A 123 -8.38 -2.06 -14.64
N LEU A 124 -7.57 -2.39 -13.64
CA LEU A 124 -7.40 -1.64 -12.41
C LEU A 124 -5.92 -1.57 -12.02
N VAL A 125 -5.45 -0.38 -11.63
CA VAL A 125 -4.23 -0.18 -10.85
C VAL A 125 -4.62 0.18 -9.43
N TRP A 126 -4.05 -0.57 -8.49
CA TRP A 126 -4.21 -0.41 -7.06
C TRP A 126 -2.90 0.05 -6.42
N THR A 127 -2.96 0.95 -5.46
CA THR A 127 -1.80 1.32 -4.64
C THR A 127 -2.24 1.76 -3.25
N GLN A 128 -1.53 1.31 -2.22
CA GLN A 128 -1.77 1.70 -0.82
C GLN A 128 -0.45 2.00 -0.11
N HIS A 129 -0.33 3.21 0.46
CA HIS A 129 0.83 3.65 1.24
C HIS A 129 2.18 3.37 0.54
N ALA A 130 2.25 3.66 -0.75
CA ALA A 130 3.46 3.48 -1.55
C ALA A 130 4.03 4.80 -2.08
N SER A 131 3.16 5.74 -2.47
CA SER A 131 3.61 6.93 -3.18
C SER A 131 4.52 7.84 -2.34
N MET A 132 4.36 7.86 -1.01
CA MET A 132 5.19 8.68 -0.12
C MET A 132 6.68 8.30 -0.14
N ASN A 133 7.03 7.13 -0.64
CA ASN A 133 8.42 6.68 -0.82
C ASN A 133 9.01 7.06 -2.20
N ILE A 134 8.22 7.64 -3.10
CA ILE A 134 8.59 7.86 -4.49
C ILE A 134 8.63 9.36 -4.79
N ALA A 135 9.81 9.89 -5.12
CA ALA A 135 10.00 11.32 -5.38
C ALA A 135 9.34 11.78 -6.69
N ASP A 136 9.54 11.03 -7.78
CA ASP A 136 8.99 11.38 -9.10
C ASP A 136 7.53 10.92 -9.24
N LYS A 137 6.62 11.71 -8.68
CA LYS A 137 5.18 11.48 -8.77
C LYS A 137 4.66 11.49 -10.20
N THR A 138 5.21 12.36 -11.04
CA THR A 138 4.77 12.50 -12.44
C THR A 138 5.03 11.21 -13.21
N ARG A 139 6.23 10.66 -13.06
CA ARG A 139 6.60 9.42 -13.73
C ARG A 139 5.82 8.24 -13.17
N LEU A 140 5.66 8.14 -11.84
CA LEU A 140 4.85 7.13 -11.17
C LEU A 140 3.43 7.05 -11.77
N TYR A 141 2.72 8.18 -11.76
CA TYR A 141 1.32 8.19 -12.22
C TYR A 141 1.20 8.06 -13.75
N ARG A 142 2.19 8.50 -14.53
CA ARG A 142 2.22 8.23 -15.97
C ARG A 142 2.41 6.76 -16.29
N GLU A 143 3.27 6.04 -15.57
CA GLU A 143 3.44 4.59 -15.72
C GLU A 143 2.18 3.83 -15.31
N MET A 144 1.55 4.20 -14.18
CA MET A 144 0.26 3.64 -13.78
C MET A 144 -0.83 3.88 -14.85
N ARG A 145 -0.84 5.08 -15.47
CA ARG A 145 -1.78 5.40 -16.55
C ARG A 145 -1.50 4.60 -17.82
N ARG A 146 -0.23 4.45 -18.19
CA ARG A 146 0.19 3.72 -19.40
C ARG A 146 -0.29 2.28 -19.39
N VAL A 147 -0.16 1.61 -18.27
CA VAL A 147 -0.55 0.19 -18.14
C VAL A 147 -2.06 -0.03 -18.02
N LEU A 148 -2.85 1.01 -17.79
CA LEU A 148 -4.31 0.92 -17.73
C LEU A 148 -4.93 0.91 -19.13
N ARG A 149 -5.88 0.00 -19.32
CA ARG A 149 -6.74 -0.05 -20.52
C ARG A 149 -7.56 1.22 -20.68
N PRO A 150 -8.01 1.54 -21.90
CA PRO A 150 -9.10 2.50 -22.08
C PRO A 150 -10.30 2.12 -21.21
N GLY A 151 -10.82 3.07 -20.43
CA GLY A 151 -11.91 2.82 -19.47
C GLY A 151 -11.49 2.13 -18.17
N GLY A 152 -10.22 1.78 -18.02
CA GLY A 152 -9.65 1.30 -16.76
C GLY A 152 -9.62 2.39 -15.67
N ARG A 153 -9.26 2.00 -14.46
CA ARG A 153 -9.24 2.91 -13.31
C ARG A 153 -8.06 2.68 -12.39
N MET A 154 -7.65 3.74 -11.72
CA MET A 154 -6.69 3.68 -10.60
C MET A 154 -7.44 3.93 -9.30
N VAL A 155 -7.08 3.21 -8.25
CA VAL A 155 -7.49 3.51 -6.88
C VAL A 155 -6.29 3.60 -5.98
N PHE A 156 -6.36 4.50 -5.01
CA PHE A 156 -5.31 4.63 -4.02
C PHE A 156 -5.86 4.87 -2.61
N HIS A 157 -5.09 4.46 -1.62
CA HIS A 157 -5.17 4.90 -0.23
C HIS A 157 -3.77 5.31 0.22
N ASP A 158 -3.56 6.60 0.46
CA ASP A 158 -2.21 7.10 0.68
C ASP A 158 -2.14 8.19 1.76
N LEU A 159 -0.95 8.36 2.28
CA LEU A 159 -0.60 9.46 3.17
C LEU A 159 -0.10 10.64 2.33
N LEU A 160 -0.53 11.82 2.70
CA LEU A 160 -0.29 13.07 1.98
C LEU A 160 0.33 14.11 2.91
N ALA A 161 0.97 15.12 2.35
CA ALA A 161 1.34 16.29 3.12
C ALA A 161 0.07 17.00 3.62
N GLY A 162 0.03 17.30 4.89
CA GLY A 162 -1.05 18.05 5.50
C GLY A 162 -0.92 19.57 5.23
N ASP A 163 -1.84 20.33 5.77
CA ASP A 163 -1.89 21.78 5.57
C ASP A 163 -0.91 22.58 6.46
N LYS A 164 -0.27 21.92 7.43
CA LYS A 164 0.71 22.54 8.31
C LYS A 164 2.12 22.40 7.75
N ALA A 165 2.82 23.54 7.65
CA ALA A 165 4.19 23.60 7.13
C ALA A 165 5.27 23.17 8.13
N GLU A 166 4.89 22.73 9.33
CA GLU A 166 5.83 22.27 10.34
C GLU A 166 6.51 20.96 9.94
N PRO A 167 7.79 20.73 10.30
CA PRO A 167 8.48 19.49 10.01
C PRO A 167 7.78 18.26 10.59
N LEU A 168 7.84 17.13 9.88
CA LEU A 168 7.35 15.85 10.38
C LEU A 168 8.16 15.39 11.58
N GLN A 169 7.51 14.72 12.50
CA GLN A 169 8.19 13.96 13.56
C GLN A 169 8.58 12.61 13.02
N PHE A 170 9.87 12.29 13.04
CA PHE A 170 10.46 11.04 12.62
C PHE A 170 10.94 10.18 13.83
N PRO A 171 11.13 8.84 13.67
CA PRO A 171 10.83 8.06 12.47
C PRO A 171 9.31 7.88 12.27
N VAL A 172 8.92 7.63 11.03
CA VAL A 172 7.56 7.25 10.63
C VAL A 172 7.61 5.88 9.90
N PRO A 173 6.47 5.17 9.73
CA PRO A 173 6.48 3.82 9.15
C PRO A 173 7.12 3.69 7.76
N TRP A 174 7.32 4.78 7.04
CA TRP A 174 7.92 4.79 5.69
C TRP A 174 9.26 5.51 5.58
N ALA A 175 9.74 6.18 6.65
CA ALA A 175 10.97 6.98 6.60
C ALA A 175 11.57 7.20 7.97
N ASP A 176 12.90 7.18 8.05
CA ASP A 176 13.66 7.54 9.24
C ASP A 176 13.92 9.04 9.35
N GLY A 177 13.92 9.72 8.21
CA GLY A 177 14.19 11.14 8.12
C GLY A 177 13.56 11.80 6.89
N PRO A 178 13.72 13.13 6.76
CA PRO A 178 13.07 13.90 5.70
C PRO A 178 13.52 13.51 4.28
N ASP A 179 14.74 13.02 4.11
CA ASP A 179 15.31 12.68 2.80
C ASP A 179 14.67 11.43 2.18
N GLU A 180 13.90 10.67 2.96
CA GLU A 180 13.21 9.45 2.52
C GLU A 180 11.68 9.64 2.40
N SER A 181 11.17 10.83 2.73
CA SER A 181 9.73 11.13 2.76
C SER A 181 9.34 12.13 1.69
N PHE A 182 8.58 11.68 0.71
CA PHE A 182 8.17 12.48 -0.46
C PHE A 182 6.64 12.67 -0.48
N LEU A 183 6.07 13.15 0.62
CA LEU A 183 4.64 13.46 0.67
C LEU A 183 4.28 14.58 -0.31
N ILE A 184 3.13 14.46 -0.96
CA ILE A 184 2.55 15.50 -1.84
C ILE A 184 1.28 16.02 -1.18
N ALA A 185 1.00 17.33 -1.27
CA ALA A 185 -0.23 17.89 -0.76
C ALA A 185 -1.45 17.44 -1.60
N ALA A 186 -2.61 17.28 -0.96
CA ALA A 186 -3.84 16.84 -1.63
C ALA A 186 -4.19 17.71 -2.85
N LYS A 187 -4.06 19.05 -2.74
CA LYS A 187 -4.30 19.98 -3.84
C LYS A 187 -3.37 19.76 -5.02
N ASP A 188 -2.08 19.48 -4.75
CA ASP A 188 -1.06 19.30 -5.79
C ASP A 188 -1.22 17.94 -6.48
N LEU A 189 -1.57 16.89 -5.73
CA LEU A 189 -1.91 15.57 -6.28
C LEU A 189 -3.13 15.66 -7.20
N ARG A 190 -4.19 16.36 -6.78
CA ARG A 190 -5.40 16.54 -7.57
C ARG A 190 -5.18 17.39 -8.82
N GLN A 191 -4.15 18.25 -8.85
CA GLN A 191 -3.71 18.97 -10.05
C GLN A 191 -2.80 18.13 -10.95
N LEU A 192 -2.01 17.25 -10.38
CA LEU A 192 -1.07 16.39 -11.09
C LEU A 192 -1.80 15.27 -11.85
N LEU A 193 -2.74 14.56 -11.20
CA LEU A 193 -3.39 13.39 -11.77
C LEU A 193 -4.08 13.66 -13.12
N PRO A 194 -4.81 14.78 -13.33
CA PRO A 194 -5.33 15.11 -14.66
C PRO A 194 -4.25 15.29 -15.73
N ARG A 195 -3.10 15.87 -15.37
CA ARG A 195 -1.93 16.02 -16.29
C ARG A 195 -1.27 14.69 -16.62
N CYS A 196 -1.51 13.66 -15.80
CA CYS A 196 -1.09 12.29 -16.05
C CYS A 196 -2.13 11.45 -16.78
N GLY A 197 -3.26 12.04 -17.23
CA GLY A 197 -4.31 11.34 -17.98
C GLY A 197 -5.35 10.64 -17.09
N PHE A 198 -5.58 11.13 -15.88
CA PHE A 198 -6.61 10.63 -14.98
C PHE A 198 -7.74 11.64 -14.80
N ARG A 199 -8.95 11.14 -14.59
CA ARG A 199 -10.13 11.92 -14.23
C ARG A 199 -10.63 11.47 -12.87
N GLU A 200 -10.73 12.40 -11.91
CA GLU A 200 -11.28 12.12 -10.59
C GLU A 200 -12.73 11.64 -10.69
N THR A 201 -13.03 10.52 -10.05
CA THR A 201 -14.37 9.98 -9.89
C THR A 201 -14.82 10.08 -8.43
N LEU A 202 -13.88 9.87 -7.51
CA LEU A 202 -14.13 9.96 -6.07
C LEU A 202 -12.86 10.40 -5.35
N TRP A 203 -13.04 11.27 -4.37
CA TRP A 203 -12.04 11.64 -3.39
C TRP A 203 -12.64 11.61 -1.99
N GLN A 204 -11.96 10.97 -1.06
CA GLN A 204 -12.36 10.94 0.35
C GLN A 204 -11.17 11.29 1.23
N ASP A 205 -11.35 12.32 2.08
CA ASP A 205 -10.44 12.54 3.20
C ASP A 205 -10.62 11.42 4.23
N ARG A 206 -9.53 10.77 4.58
CA ARG A 206 -9.48 9.66 5.55
C ARG A 206 -8.71 10.00 6.81
N THR A 207 -8.30 11.26 6.98
CA THR A 207 -7.45 11.71 8.08
C THR A 207 -8.07 11.39 9.44
N ALA A 208 -9.33 11.77 9.66
CA ALA A 208 -10.02 11.47 10.92
C ALA A 208 -10.17 9.96 11.19
N ALA A 209 -10.50 9.19 10.15
CA ALA A 209 -10.62 7.72 10.26
C ALA A 209 -9.26 7.06 10.54
N THR A 210 -8.18 7.60 9.96
CA THR A 210 -6.82 7.14 10.20
C THR A 210 -6.37 7.44 11.64
N ILE A 211 -6.67 8.63 12.18
CA ILE A 211 -6.42 8.97 13.58
C ILE A 211 -7.17 7.98 14.49
N ALA A 212 -8.46 7.79 14.24
CA ALA A 212 -9.30 6.88 15.03
C ALA A 212 -8.79 5.42 15.00
N PHE A 213 -8.16 4.99 13.89
CA PHE A 213 -7.52 3.67 13.81
C PHE A 213 -6.38 3.54 14.81
N PHE A 214 -5.52 4.55 14.94
CA PHE A 214 -4.40 4.56 15.91
C PHE A 214 -4.85 4.80 17.36
N ASP A 215 -6.04 5.39 17.56
CA ASP A 215 -6.60 5.63 18.91
C ASP A 215 -7.29 4.38 19.49
N LYS A 216 -7.56 3.37 18.67
CA LYS A 216 -8.10 2.10 19.17
C LYS A 216 -7.07 1.49 20.12
N PRO A 217 -7.51 1.09 21.35
CA PRO A 217 -6.62 0.33 22.22
C PRO A 217 -6.08 -0.86 21.43
N ALA A 218 -4.76 -0.93 21.29
CA ALA A 218 -4.16 -2.16 20.81
C ALA A 218 -4.67 -3.25 21.79
N ALA A 219 -5.36 -4.25 21.27
CA ALA A 219 -5.50 -5.49 22.01
C ALA A 219 -4.06 -5.97 22.21
N THR A 220 -3.47 -5.61 23.36
CA THR A 220 -2.12 -6.04 23.72
C THR A 220 -2.27 -7.48 24.16
N PRO A 221 -2.07 -8.48 23.29
CA PRO A 221 -1.99 -9.84 23.79
C PRO A 221 -0.80 -9.89 24.75
N ALA A 222 -0.92 -10.62 25.83
CA ALA A 222 0.16 -10.82 26.80
C ALA A 222 1.45 -11.34 26.13
N THR A 223 1.34 -11.87 24.92
CA THR A 223 2.44 -12.29 24.04
C THR A 223 2.20 -11.68 22.64
N PRO A 224 3.22 -11.05 22.01
CA PRO A 224 3.09 -10.60 20.63
C PRO A 224 2.61 -11.73 19.74
N PRO A 225 1.74 -11.48 18.75
CA PRO A 225 1.35 -12.51 17.81
C PRO A 225 2.60 -13.08 17.13
N PRO A 226 2.64 -14.39 16.85
CA PRO A 226 3.81 -15.03 16.22
C PRO A 226 4.14 -14.41 14.86
N LEU A 227 3.13 -13.82 14.20
CA LEU A 227 3.26 -13.02 12.98
C LEU A 227 2.66 -11.65 13.22
N GLY A 228 3.41 -10.61 12.88
CA GLY A 228 2.95 -9.23 12.97
C GLY A 228 3.91 -8.27 12.29
N ILE A 229 3.44 -7.05 12.08
CA ILE A 229 4.17 -5.98 11.39
C ILE A 229 5.55 -5.68 12.00
N HIS A 230 5.75 -5.97 13.30
CA HIS A 230 7.04 -5.82 13.99
C HIS A 230 8.16 -6.67 13.37
N LEU A 231 7.83 -7.78 12.67
CA LEU A 231 8.80 -8.59 11.94
C LEU A 231 9.32 -7.88 10.69
N LEU A 232 8.54 -6.97 10.13
CA LEU A 232 8.86 -6.23 8.91
C LEU A 232 9.50 -4.86 9.21
N LEU A 233 8.99 -4.15 10.22
CA LEU A 233 9.40 -2.79 10.55
C LEU A 233 10.29 -2.71 11.81
N GLY A 234 10.55 -3.85 12.44
CA GLY A 234 11.43 -3.93 13.61
C GLY A 234 10.82 -3.41 14.92
N PRO A 235 11.63 -3.33 15.99
CA PRO A 235 11.19 -2.99 17.33
C PRO A 235 10.74 -1.53 17.49
N ASP A 236 11.17 -0.63 16.58
CA ASP A 236 10.83 0.80 16.62
C ASP A 236 9.43 1.11 16.07
N PHE A 237 8.73 0.10 15.54
CA PHE A 237 7.39 0.30 14.97
C PHE A 237 6.40 1.01 15.90
N PRO A 238 6.32 0.74 17.23
CA PRO A 238 5.43 1.47 18.12
C PRO A 238 5.72 2.99 18.15
N LYS A 239 7.00 3.39 18.11
CA LYS A 239 7.42 4.79 18.02
C LYS A 239 7.03 5.40 16.68
N MET A 240 7.24 4.69 15.58
CA MET A 240 6.85 5.13 14.24
C MET A 240 5.33 5.36 14.15
N ALA A 241 4.53 4.44 14.69
CA ALA A 241 3.08 4.55 14.74
C ALA A 241 2.61 5.75 15.59
N ALA A 242 3.23 5.97 16.74
CA ALA A 242 2.93 7.11 17.61
C ALA A 242 3.26 8.45 16.92
N ASN A 243 4.41 8.53 16.25
CA ASN A 243 4.80 9.72 15.50
C ASN A 243 3.85 9.98 14.31
N LEU A 244 3.46 8.94 13.57
CA LEU A 244 2.47 9.08 12.49
C LEU A 244 1.15 9.61 13.03
N ARG A 245 0.63 9.01 14.11
CA ARG A 245 -0.59 9.49 14.77
C ARG A 245 -0.49 10.97 15.15
N GLN A 246 0.64 11.38 15.74
CA GLN A 246 0.85 12.78 16.12
C GLN A 246 0.97 13.72 14.92
N ASN A 247 1.65 13.32 13.85
CA ASN A 247 1.71 14.07 12.60
C ASN A 247 0.32 14.26 11.97
N LEU A 248 -0.53 13.24 12.01
CA LEU A 248 -1.93 13.32 11.56
C LEU A 248 -2.73 14.28 12.44
N ALA A 249 -2.67 14.12 13.78
CA ALA A 249 -3.43 14.93 14.71
C ALA A 249 -3.03 16.41 14.68
N SER A 250 -1.78 16.71 14.37
CA SER A 250 -1.28 18.09 14.23
C SER A 250 -1.48 18.69 12.83
N GLY A 251 -2.01 17.94 11.87
CA GLY A 251 -2.22 18.41 10.50
C GLY A 251 -0.96 18.51 9.63
N ARG A 252 0.15 17.87 10.04
CA ARG A 252 1.37 17.74 9.21
C ARG A 252 1.22 16.67 8.14
N VAL A 253 0.41 15.65 8.42
CA VAL A 253 0.07 14.55 7.51
C VAL A 253 -1.43 14.48 7.37
N ALA A 254 -1.91 14.18 6.18
CA ALA A 254 -3.28 13.83 5.87
C ALA A 254 -3.35 12.42 5.28
N ALA A 255 -4.53 11.84 5.22
CA ALA A 255 -4.77 10.58 4.53
C ALA A 255 -5.96 10.70 3.58
N ALA A 256 -5.87 10.07 2.42
CA ALA A 256 -6.96 10.08 1.45
C ALA A 256 -7.13 8.75 0.72
N MET A 257 -8.35 8.47 0.29
CA MET A 257 -8.67 7.47 -0.71
C MET A 257 -9.19 8.15 -1.97
N GLY A 258 -8.80 7.65 -3.13
CA GLY A 258 -9.27 8.17 -4.41
C GLY A 258 -9.56 7.08 -5.43
N VAL A 259 -10.54 7.35 -6.30
CA VAL A 259 -10.85 6.57 -7.49
C VAL A 259 -10.75 7.49 -8.70
N TYR A 260 -9.96 7.08 -9.68
CA TYR A 260 -9.66 7.87 -10.87
C TYR A 260 -9.81 7.02 -12.13
N GLY A 261 -10.67 7.43 -13.04
CA GLY A 261 -10.81 6.81 -14.36
C GLY A 261 -9.65 7.19 -15.28
N ALA A 262 -9.21 6.26 -16.11
CA ALA A 262 -8.29 6.55 -17.21
C ALA A 262 -8.99 7.47 -18.23
N ALA A 263 -8.55 8.72 -18.37
CA ALA A 263 -9.05 9.63 -19.37
C ALA A 263 -8.68 9.14 -20.80
N PRO A 264 -9.50 9.40 -21.81
CA PRO A 264 -9.08 9.16 -23.20
C PRO A 264 -7.73 9.84 -23.45
N MET A 265 -6.80 9.11 -24.04
CA MET A 265 -5.57 9.74 -24.57
C MET A 265 -5.97 10.52 -25.82
N HIS A 266 -5.94 11.84 -25.73
CA HIS A 266 -5.98 12.65 -26.94
C HIS A 266 -4.63 12.48 -27.63
N GLY A 267 -4.68 11.85 -28.81
CA GLY A 267 -3.53 11.68 -29.69
C GLY A 267 -2.98 13.02 -30.21
#